data_e798e9e4b674f25368c99a9993008d40
#
_entry.id   e798e9e4b674f25368c99a9993008d40
#
_cell.length_a   1.000
_cell.length_b   1.000
_cell.length_c   1.000
_cell.angle_alpha   90.00
_cell.angle_beta   90.00
_cell.angle_gamma   90.00
#
_symmetry.space_group_name_H-M   'P 1'
#
loop_
_entity.id
_entity.type
_entity.pdbx_description
1 polymer ?
#
loop_
_entity_poly.entity_id
_entity_poly.type
_entity_poly.pdbx_seq_one_letter_code
_entity_poly.pdbx_strand_id
1 'polypeptide(L)'
;MKLLRLLAVLFFALQIFSAQPKNILFVGNSYLYYNNSVHNYVEPMLREFYGSEIETKLSAIGGSKLYHHNIDHLLNPENLNLNQQIDVLIMQGGSTEVISATTQKKFVQTVKEYSAKAQKLGVKTALYMTHAFTKADSRFDPNLIRKIAQTYYAAGKESNSIVIPVGLAYEIAYKERGNIKLHHVDGTHPSQLGTYLGAATV
;
A
#
# COMPACT_ATOMS: atom_id res chain seq x y z
N MET A 1 -6.11 28.28 42.55
CA MET A 1 -5.03 28.08 41.59
C MET A 1 -4.56 26.61 41.44
N LYS A 2 -4.52 25.79 42.47
CA LYS A 2 -4.11 24.37 42.38
C LYS A 2 -5.15 23.49 41.66
N LEU A 3 -6.45 23.75 41.82
CA LEU A 3 -7.52 22.97 41.16
C LEU A 3 -7.57 23.19 39.64
N LEU A 4 -7.28 24.41 39.16
CA LEU A 4 -7.24 24.72 37.72
C LEU A 4 -6.07 24.05 36.99
N ARG A 5 -4.96 23.81 37.68
CA ARG A 5 -3.81 23.09 37.15
C ARG A 5 -4.06 21.58 37.03
N LEU A 6 -4.87 21.00 37.91
CA LEU A 6 -5.26 19.59 37.88
C LEU A 6 -6.20 19.30 36.72
N LEU A 7 -7.15 20.21 36.40
CA LEU A 7 -8.05 20.10 35.25
C LEU A 7 -7.32 20.21 33.91
N ALA A 8 -6.29 21.06 33.82
CA ALA A 8 -5.47 21.17 32.58
C ALA A 8 -4.66 19.92 32.31
N VAL A 9 -4.17 19.21 33.33
CA VAL A 9 -3.41 17.96 33.17
C VAL A 9 -4.32 16.79 32.76
N LEU A 10 -5.58 16.77 33.24
CA LEU A 10 -6.57 15.77 32.80
C LEU A 10 -7.02 15.97 31.35
N PHE A 11 -7.02 17.20 30.82
CA PHE A 11 -7.37 17.47 29.42
C PHE A 11 -6.26 17.10 28.44
N PHE A 12 -4.98 17.06 28.88
CA PHE A 12 -3.86 16.62 28.04
C PHE A 12 -3.70 15.10 27.99
N ALA A 13 -4.40 14.34 28.83
CA ALA A 13 -4.38 12.87 28.84
C ALA A 13 -5.47 12.24 27.95
N LEU A 14 -6.28 13.02 27.26
CA LEU A 14 -7.04 12.56 26.09
C LEU A 14 -6.06 12.39 24.92
N GLN A 15 -5.19 11.42 25.04
CA GLN A 15 -4.51 10.86 23.86
C GLN A 15 -5.62 10.50 22.89
N ILE A 16 -5.57 11.12 21.73
CA ILE A 16 -6.34 10.71 20.56
C ILE A 16 -5.92 9.26 20.29
N PHE A 17 -6.60 8.30 20.91
CA PHE A 17 -6.58 6.93 20.44
C PHE A 17 -7.18 7.00 19.04
N SER A 18 -6.33 7.17 18.04
CA SER A 18 -6.74 6.92 16.67
C SER A 18 -7.32 5.51 16.70
N ALA A 19 -8.62 5.39 16.43
CA ALA A 19 -9.25 4.09 16.39
C ALA A 19 -8.43 3.18 15.45
N GLN A 20 -8.16 1.97 15.90
CA GLN A 20 -7.44 1.00 15.10
C GLN A 20 -8.21 0.75 13.81
N PRO A 21 -7.55 0.66 12.66
CA PRO A 21 -8.24 0.36 11.40
C PRO A 21 -8.84 -1.05 11.48
N LYS A 22 -10.10 -1.18 11.07
CA LYS A 22 -10.81 -2.46 11.00
C LYS A 22 -10.92 -2.95 9.57
N ASN A 23 -11.20 -2.08 8.62
CA ASN A 23 -11.43 -2.41 7.22
C ASN A 23 -10.33 -1.81 6.34
N ILE A 24 -9.54 -2.67 5.72
CA ILE A 24 -8.43 -2.27 4.85
C ILE A 24 -8.68 -2.77 3.43
N LEU A 25 -8.74 -1.84 2.48
CA LEU A 25 -8.89 -2.15 1.07
C LEU A 25 -7.55 -2.04 0.35
N PHE A 26 -7.15 -3.11 -0.32
CA PHE A 26 -6.02 -3.11 -1.27
C PHE A 26 -6.54 -2.97 -2.69
N VAL A 27 -5.93 -2.09 -3.48
CA VAL A 27 -6.26 -1.86 -4.89
C VAL A 27 -4.99 -1.91 -5.73
N GLY A 28 -4.98 -2.78 -6.75
CA GLY A 28 -3.81 -2.91 -7.63
C GLY A 28 -3.89 -4.05 -8.63
N ASN A 29 -2.83 -4.78 -8.81
CA ASN A 29 -2.74 -5.82 -9.85
C ASN A 29 -2.11 -7.12 -9.34
N SER A 30 -1.47 -7.88 -10.25
CA SER A 30 -0.83 -9.17 -9.94
C SER A 30 0.22 -9.10 -8.84
N TYR A 31 0.86 -7.97 -8.61
CA TYR A 31 1.82 -7.81 -7.52
C TYR A 31 1.16 -7.93 -6.12
N LEU A 32 -0.14 -7.71 -6.04
CA LEU A 32 -0.90 -7.92 -4.79
C LEU A 32 -1.51 -9.31 -4.67
N TYR A 33 -1.93 -9.95 -5.78
CA TYR A 33 -2.67 -11.23 -5.68
C TYR A 33 -1.81 -12.49 -5.86
N TYR A 34 -0.54 -12.38 -6.31
CA TYR A 34 0.32 -13.56 -6.42
C TYR A 34 0.50 -14.25 -5.06
N ASN A 35 0.72 -15.59 -5.09
CA ASN A 35 1.08 -16.42 -3.94
C ASN A 35 0.15 -16.23 -2.72
N ASN A 36 -1.13 -16.44 -2.92
CA ASN A 36 -2.17 -16.28 -1.90
C ASN A 36 -2.44 -14.82 -1.47
N SER A 37 -1.98 -13.85 -2.25
CA SER A 37 -2.23 -12.41 -2.06
C SER A 37 -1.62 -11.77 -0.80
N VAL A 38 -1.14 -10.54 -0.95
CA VAL A 38 -0.56 -9.76 0.15
C VAL A 38 -1.55 -9.58 1.29
N HIS A 39 -2.81 -9.24 1.00
CA HIS A 39 -3.82 -8.97 2.03
C HIS A 39 -4.11 -10.18 2.92
N ASN A 40 -4.06 -11.41 2.38
CA ASN A 40 -4.25 -12.65 3.14
C ASN A 40 -3.10 -12.95 4.13
N TYR A 41 -1.92 -12.36 3.93
CA TYR A 41 -0.84 -12.40 4.92
C TYR A 41 -0.93 -11.23 5.90
N VAL A 42 -1.34 -10.04 5.43
CA VAL A 42 -1.47 -8.84 6.27
C VAL A 42 -2.54 -9.03 7.34
N GLU A 43 -3.70 -9.57 6.97
CA GLU A 43 -4.83 -9.74 7.89
C GLU A 43 -4.48 -10.51 9.16
N PRO A 44 -3.92 -11.74 9.10
CA PRO A 44 -3.54 -12.46 10.32
C PRO A 44 -2.42 -11.78 11.10
N MET A 45 -1.46 -11.10 10.44
CA MET A 45 -0.42 -10.34 11.12
C MET A 45 -1.02 -9.18 11.93
N LEU A 46 -1.95 -8.44 11.35
CA LEU A 46 -2.60 -7.33 12.05
C LEU A 46 -3.55 -7.82 13.15
N ARG A 47 -4.24 -8.95 12.94
CA ARG A 47 -5.09 -9.56 13.97
C ARG A 47 -4.31 -10.00 15.20
N GLU A 48 -3.07 -10.45 15.04
CA GLU A 48 -2.18 -10.79 16.15
C GLU A 48 -1.86 -9.57 17.01
N PHE A 49 -1.65 -8.39 16.40
CA PHE A 49 -1.30 -7.16 17.12
C PHE A 49 -2.51 -6.39 17.63
N TYR A 50 -3.60 -6.35 16.86
CA TYR A 50 -4.71 -5.44 17.10
C TYR A 50 -6.04 -6.14 17.44
N GLY A 51 -6.10 -7.48 17.37
CA GLY A 51 -7.30 -8.25 17.64
C GLY A 51 -8.08 -8.68 16.39
N SER A 52 -9.09 -9.51 16.58
CA SER A 52 -9.77 -10.29 15.55
C SER A 52 -10.71 -9.51 14.61
N GLU A 53 -10.99 -8.25 14.88
CA GLU A 53 -11.98 -7.48 14.10
C GLU A 53 -11.44 -6.86 12.81
N ILE A 54 -10.17 -7.10 12.47
CA ILE A 54 -9.57 -6.59 11.22
C ILE A 54 -10.03 -7.44 10.06
N GLU A 55 -10.51 -6.79 9.02
CA GLU A 55 -10.89 -7.38 7.74
C GLU A 55 -10.14 -6.71 6.59
N THR A 56 -9.61 -7.51 5.68
CA THR A 56 -8.94 -7.00 4.48
C THR A 56 -9.69 -7.39 3.22
N LYS A 57 -9.75 -6.49 2.26
CA LYS A 57 -10.33 -6.73 0.92
C LYS A 57 -9.31 -6.43 -0.15
N LEU A 58 -9.42 -7.12 -1.28
CA LEU A 58 -8.57 -6.90 -2.44
C LEU A 58 -9.42 -6.66 -3.69
N SER A 59 -9.16 -5.56 -4.37
CA SER A 59 -9.57 -5.34 -5.75
C SER A 59 -8.33 -5.35 -6.65
N ALA A 60 -8.16 -6.41 -7.44
CA ALA A 60 -7.01 -6.54 -8.31
C ALA A 60 -7.40 -6.97 -9.72
N ILE A 61 -6.79 -6.33 -10.72
CA ILE A 61 -6.96 -6.64 -12.14
C ILE A 61 -5.59 -6.96 -12.72
N GLY A 62 -5.42 -8.16 -13.29
CA GLY A 62 -4.14 -8.58 -13.87
C GLY A 62 -3.62 -7.60 -14.92
N GLY A 63 -2.35 -7.16 -14.78
CA GLY A 63 -1.71 -6.23 -15.72
C GLY A 63 -2.25 -4.79 -15.69
N SER A 64 -3.17 -4.45 -14.77
CA SER A 64 -3.79 -3.14 -14.73
C SER A 64 -2.80 -2.04 -14.31
N LYS A 65 -3.16 -0.81 -14.70
CA LYS A 65 -2.70 0.44 -14.11
C LYS A 65 -3.70 0.87 -13.02
N LEU A 66 -3.26 1.73 -12.11
CA LEU A 66 -4.14 2.17 -11.02
C LEU A 66 -5.43 2.83 -11.55
N TYR A 67 -5.36 3.61 -12.62
CA TYR A 67 -6.52 4.30 -13.22
C TYR A 67 -7.53 3.37 -13.91
N HIS A 68 -7.29 2.06 -13.99
CA HIS A 68 -8.28 1.10 -14.52
C HIS A 68 -9.32 0.69 -13.46
N HIS A 69 -9.10 1.02 -12.20
CA HIS A 69 -10.02 0.69 -11.12
C HIS A 69 -11.12 1.74 -10.98
N ASN A 70 -12.35 1.32 -10.79
CA ASN A 70 -13.45 2.22 -10.46
C ASN A 70 -13.42 2.52 -8.94
N ILE A 71 -12.69 3.56 -8.57
CA ILE A 71 -12.49 3.88 -7.15
C ILE A 71 -13.80 4.31 -6.45
N ASP A 72 -14.72 4.95 -7.15
CA ASP A 72 -16.00 5.36 -6.57
C ASP A 72 -16.85 4.13 -6.20
N HIS A 73 -16.81 3.08 -7.02
CA HIS A 73 -17.45 1.80 -6.71
C HIS A 73 -16.78 1.11 -5.51
N LEU A 74 -15.44 1.12 -5.47
CA LEU A 74 -14.65 0.45 -4.43
C LEU A 74 -14.70 1.15 -3.08
N LEU A 75 -14.97 2.45 -3.03
CA LEU A 75 -15.11 3.19 -1.77
C LEU A 75 -16.50 3.04 -1.14
N ASN A 76 -17.47 2.42 -1.81
CA ASN A 76 -18.73 2.03 -1.19
C ASN A 76 -18.56 0.67 -0.48
N PRO A 77 -18.65 0.60 0.86
CA PRO A 77 -18.42 -0.63 1.62
C PRO A 77 -19.41 -1.74 1.26
N GLU A 78 -20.65 -1.42 0.88
CA GLU A 78 -21.65 -2.40 0.46
C GLU A 78 -21.20 -3.24 -0.73
N ASN A 79 -20.48 -2.62 -1.69
CA ASN A 79 -19.94 -3.30 -2.87
C ASN A 79 -18.84 -4.32 -2.54
N LEU A 80 -18.32 -4.27 -1.31
CA LEU A 80 -17.25 -5.14 -0.80
C LEU A 80 -17.77 -6.12 0.28
N ASN A 81 -19.09 -6.16 0.51
CA ASN A 81 -19.69 -6.89 1.63
C ASN A 81 -19.08 -6.51 2.99
N LEU A 82 -18.83 -5.22 3.19
CA LEU A 82 -18.38 -4.67 4.46
C LEU A 82 -19.56 -4.02 5.18
N ASN A 83 -19.68 -4.29 6.48
CA ASN A 83 -20.73 -3.70 7.32
C ASN A 83 -20.39 -2.28 7.82
N GLN A 84 -19.13 -1.85 7.65
CA GLN A 84 -18.62 -0.56 8.10
C GLN A 84 -17.76 0.07 7.01
N GLN A 85 -17.51 1.38 7.17
CA GLN A 85 -16.65 2.14 6.27
C GLN A 85 -15.24 1.54 6.19
N ILE A 86 -14.60 1.71 5.04
CA ILE A 86 -13.17 1.46 4.86
C ILE A 86 -12.38 2.47 5.69
N ASP A 87 -11.42 2.00 6.47
CA ASP A 87 -10.53 2.87 7.27
C ASP A 87 -9.26 3.24 6.53
N VAL A 88 -8.72 2.28 5.75
CA VAL A 88 -7.47 2.45 5.01
C VAL A 88 -7.61 1.93 3.58
N LEU A 89 -7.25 2.77 2.62
CA LEU A 89 -7.08 2.42 1.20
C LEU A 89 -5.59 2.31 0.89
N ILE A 90 -5.13 1.11 0.52
CA ILE A 90 -3.75 0.85 0.08
C ILE A 90 -3.76 0.68 -1.43
N MET A 91 -3.08 1.57 -2.15
CA MET A 91 -3.05 1.60 -3.61
C MET A 91 -1.67 1.17 -4.15
N GLN A 92 -1.67 0.29 -5.14
CA GLN A 92 -0.47 -0.15 -5.84
C GLN A 92 -0.58 0.19 -7.33
N GLY A 93 0.40 0.90 -7.85
CA GLY A 93 0.50 1.23 -9.27
C GLY A 93 0.90 0.05 -10.15
N GLY A 94 0.63 0.13 -11.44
CA GLY A 94 1.11 -0.88 -12.39
C GLY A 94 2.64 -0.89 -12.49
N SER A 95 3.22 -2.08 -12.71
CA SER A 95 4.68 -2.29 -12.79
C SER A 95 5.40 -1.40 -13.82
N THR A 96 4.66 -0.90 -14.81
CA THR A 96 5.21 -0.02 -15.88
C THR A 96 4.81 1.44 -15.72
N GLU A 97 4.07 1.83 -14.68
CA GLU A 97 3.64 3.22 -14.51
C GLU A 97 4.78 4.18 -14.17
N VAL A 98 5.91 3.66 -13.70
CA VAL A 98 7.09 4.47 -13.37
C VAL A 98 8.16 4.50 -14.48
N ILE A 99 7.95 3.82 -15.63
CA ILE A 99 8.98 3.66 -16.66
C ILE A 99 9.18 4.94 -17.48
N SER A 100 8.08 5.61 -17.86
CA SER A 100 8.13 6.84 -18.66
C SER A 100 7.57 8.05 -17.91
N ALA A 101 8.02 9.26 -18.29
CA ALA A 101 7.49 10.50 -17.70
C ALA A 101 5.97 10.63 -17.85
N THR A 102 5.43 10.18 -18.99
CA THR A 102 3.97 10.24 -19.26
C THR A 102 3.21 9.33 -18.29
N THR A 103 3.66 8.08 -18.10
CA THR A 103 3.00 7.13 -17.20
C THR A 103 3.18 7.51 -15.74
N GLN A 104 4.34 8.05 -15.35
CA GLN A 104 4.57 8.61 -14.01
C GLN A 104 3.59 9.75 -13.70
N LYS A 105 3.45 10.71 -14.62
CA LYS A 105 2.50 11.83 -14.46
C LYS A 105 1.07 11.32 -14.31
N LYS A 106 0.66 10.34 -15.12
CA LYS A 106 -0.68 9.74 -15.03
C LYS A 106 -0.89 9.03 -13.69
N PHE A 107 0.10 8.27 -13.23
CA PHE A 107 0.07 7.61 -11.92
C PHE A 107 -0.10 8.61 -10.78
N VAL A 108 0.75 9.63 -10.70
CA VAL A 108 0.67 10.68 -9.67
C VAL A 108 -0.70 11.37 -9.68
N GLN A 109 -1.22 11.71 -10.87
CA GLN A 109 -2.54 12.32 -11.00
C GLN A 109 -3.65 11.38 -10.49
N THR A 110 -3.59 10.08 -10.84
CA THR A 110 -4.56 9.09 -10.38
C THR A 110 -4.53 8.92 -8.86
N VAL A 111 -3.31 8.83 -8.28
CA VAL A 111 -3.14 8.76 -6.82
C VAL A 111 -3.77 9.98 -6.14
N LYS A 112 -3.52 11.19 -6.65
CA LYS A 112 -4.12 12.42 -6.09
C LYS A 112 -5.65 12.39 -6.13
N GLU A 113 -6.20 11.99 -7.27
CA GLU A 113 -7.66 11.89 -7.45
C GLU A 113 -8.27 10.87 -6.47
N TYR A 114 -7.71 9.66 -6.42
CA TYR A 114 -8.25 8.58 -5.61
C TYR A 114 -8.09 8.86 -4.11
N SER A 115 -6.93 9.41 -3.71
CA SER A 115 -6.71 9.83 -2.32
C SER A 115 -7.67 10.93 -1.90
N ALA A 116 -7.92 11.93 -2.76
CA ALA A 116 -8.85 13.00 -2.45
C ALA A 116 -10.29 12.48 -2.27
N LYS A 117 -10.73 11.51 -3.08
CA LYS A 117 -12.04 10.87 -2.94
C LYS A 117 -12.13 10.06 -1.63
N ALA A 118 -11.12 9.26 -1.32
CA ALA A 118 -11.05 8.46 -0.10
C ALA A 118 -11.04 9.35 1.16
N GLN A 119 -10.19 10.37 1.18
CA GLN A 119 -10.03 11.27 2.32
C GLN A 119 -11.30 12.11 2.61
N LYS A 120 -12.10 12.44 1.59
CA LYS A 120 -13.43 13.08 1.79
C LYS A 120 -14.39 12.19 2.58
N LEU A 121 -14.19 10.87 2.55
CA LEU A 121 -14.96 9.90 3.32
C LEU A 121 -14.31 9.54 4.66
N GLY A 122 -13.21 10.22 5.05
CA GLY A 122 -12.46 9.91 6.25
C GLY A 122 -11.49 8.72 6.14
N VAL A 123 -11.34 8.14 4.92
CA VAL A 123 -10.45 6.99 4.66
C VAL A 123 -9.00 7.46 4.59
N LYS A 124 -8.11 6.85 5.36
CA LYS A 124 -6.66 7.07 5.26
C LYS A 124 -6.12 6.40 4.00
N THR A 125 -5.10 6.98 3.39
CA THR A 125 -4.54 6.47 2.13
C THR A 125 -3.07 6.12 2.27
N ALA A 126 -2.68 4.99 1.66
CA ALA A 126 -1.31 4.53 1.60
C ALA A 126 -0.97 4.01 0.19
N LEU A 127 0.30 4.07 -0.16
CA LEU A 127 0.83 3.61 -1.45
C LEU A 127 1.76 2.43 -1.22
N TYR A 128 1.41 1.28 -1.76
CA TYR A 128 2.26 0.09 -1.78
C TYR A 128 3.27 0.25 -2.91
N MET A 129 4.51 0.64 -2.58
CA MET A 129 5.59 0.85 -3.53
C MET A 129 5.99 -0.47 -4.18
N THR A 130 5.95 -0.54 -5.50
CA THR A 130 6.36 -1.75 -6.24
C THR A 130 7.87 -1.99 -6.15
N HIS A 131 8.28 -3.25 -6.28
CA HIS A 131 9.68 -3.63 -6.46
C HIS A 131 10.13 -3.44 -7.92
N ALA A 132 11.45 -3.39 -8.16
CA ALA A 132 12.03 -3.31 -9.49
C ALA A 132 12.11 -4.70 -10.15
N PHE A 133 12.32 -4.74 -11.47
CA PHE A 133 12.54 -5.98 -12.22
C PHE A 133 13.94 -6.54 -11.97
N THR A 134 14.08 -7.87 -12.04
CA THR A 134 15.39 -8.54 -12.04
C THR A 134 15.92 -8.73 -13.46
N LYS A 135 17.18 -9.18 -13.59
CA LYS A 135 17.81 -9.48 -14.90
C LYS A 135 17.08 -10.55 -15.73
N ALA A 136 16.14 -11.30 -15.17
CA ALA A 136 15.32 -12.25 -15.89
C ALA A 136 14.22 -11.58 -16.73
N ASP A 137 13.84 -10.34 -16.40
CA ASP A 137 12.90 -9.54 -17.20
C ASP A 137 13.63 -8.62 -18.17
N SER A 138 13.17 -8.54 -19.41
CA SER A 138 13.76 -7.70 -20.47
C SER A 138 13.75 -6.19 -20.16
N ARG A 139 12.90 -5.75 -19.20
CA ARG A 139 12.77 -4.36 -18.74
C ARG A 139 13.71 -4.03 -17.58
N PHE A 140 14.62 -4.92 -17.23
CA PHE A 140 15.59 -4.68 -16.16
C PHE A 140 16.37 -3.37 -16.38
N ASP A 141 16.36 -2.53 -15.36
CA ASP A 141 17.19 -1.32 -15.27
C ASP A 141 17.70 -1.23 -13.81
N PRO A 142 19.02 -1.22 -13.58
CA PRO A 142 19.59 -1.15 -12.24
C PRO A 142 19.22 0.14 -11.48
N ASN A 143 18.75 1.16 -12.20
CA ASN A 143 18.29 2.41 -11.61
C ASN A 143 16.77 2.47 -11.44
N LEU A 144 16.03 1.43 -11.83
CA LEU A 144 14.56 1.44 -11.81
C LEU A 144 14.02 1.67 -10.40
N ILE A 145 14.61 1.06 -9.38
CA ILE A 145 14.15 1.24 -7.99
C ILE A 145 14.22 2.70 -7.52
N ARG A 146 15.22 3.46 -7.98
CA ARG A 146 15.32 4.90 -7.66
C ARG A 146 14.17 5.69 -8.30
N LYS A 147 13.82 5.38 -9.56
CA LYS A 147 12.69 6.00 -10.27
C LYS A 147 11.37 5.66 -9.59
N ILE A 148 11.20 4.38 -9.18
CA ILE A 148 10.03 3.94 -8.42
C ILE A 148 9.91 4.74 -7.13
N ALA A 149 10.96 4.76 -6.30
CA ALA A 149 10.96 5.44 -5.02
C ALA A 149 10.66 6.94 -5.18
N GLN A 150 11.32 7.63 -6.10
CA GLN A 150 11.07 9.04 -6.38
C GLN A 150 9.62 9.30 -6.77
N THR A 151 9.05 8.47 -7.66
CA THR A 151 7.67 8.63 -8.12
C THR A 151 6.66 8.39 -7.00
N TYR A 152 6.84 7.32 -6.20
CA TYR A 152 5.94 7.00 -5.11
C TYR A 152 6.00 8.02 -3.97
N TYR A 153 7.20 8.49 -3.59
CA TYR A 153 7.33 9.53 -2.57
C TYR A 153 6.77 10.88 -3.04
N ALA A 154 6.95 11.23 -4.32
CA ALA A 154 6.32 12.41 -4.89
C ALA A 154 4.78 12.29 -4.86
N ALA A 155 4.24 11.16 -5.31
CA ALA A 155 2.80 10.89 -5.27
C ALA A 155 2.25 10.95 -3.83
N GLY A 156 2.92 10.31 -2.88
CA GLY A 156 2.54 10.32 -1.47
C GLY A 156 2.51 11.72 -0.87
N LYS A 157 3.56 12.51 -1.14
CA LYS A 157 3.63 13.91 -0.70
C LYS A 157 2.50 14.77 -1.28
N GLU A 158 2.23 14.63 -2.59
CA GLU A 158 1.20 15.41 -3.28
C GLU A 158 -0.23 15.01 -2.90
N SER A 159 -0.44 13.79 -2.42
CA SER A 159 -1.75 13.25 -2.06
C SER A 159 -1.98 13.11 -0.55
N ASN A 160 -1.02 13.53 0.28
CA ASN A 160 -1.03 13.29 1.74
C ASN A 160 -1.25 11.81 2.08
N SER A 161 -0.58 10.91 1.35
CA SER A 161 -0.65 9.46 1.53
C SER A 161 0.65 8.91 2.09
N ILE A 162 0.56 7.91 2.96
CA ILE A 162 1.72 7.17 3.48
C ILE A 162 2.33 6.35 2.34
N VAL A 163 3.66 6.24 2.28
CA VAL A 163 4.33 5.33 1.34
C VAL A 163 4.87 4.12 2.10
N ILE A 164 4.38 2.94 1.76
CA ILE A 164 4.85 1.65 2.25
C ILE A 164 6.00 1.20 1.33
N PRO A 165 7.26 1.19 1.79
CA PRO A 165 8.43 1.13 0.92
C PRO A 165 8.83 -0.30 0.52
N VAL A 166 7.88 -1.12 0.04
CA VAL A 166 8.11 -2.55 -0.25
C VAL A 166 9.24 -2.76 -1.25
N GLY A 167 9.31 -1.96 -2.31
CA GLY A 167 10.41 -2.08 -3.27
C GLY A 167 11.78 -1.85 -2.65
N LEU A 168 11.90 -0.93 -1.68
CA LEU A 168 13.15 -0.72 -0.95
C LEU A 168 13.45 -1.86 0.04
N ALA A 169 12.42 -2.47 0.63
CA ALA A 169 12.59 -3.67 1.45
C ALA A 169 13.19 -4.84 0.65
N TYR A 170 12.78 -5.00 -0.63
CA TYR A 170 13.39 -5.98 -1.54
C TYR A 170 14.88 -5.70 -1.76
N GLU A 171 15.27 -4.43 -2.01
CA GLU A 171 16.67 -4.06 -2.21
C GLU A 171 17.53 -4.34 -0.98
N ILE A 172 17.01 -4.02 0.21
CA ILE A 172 17.69 -4.31 1.49
C ILE A 172 17.86 -5.82 1.65
N ALA A 173 16.80 -6.60 1.42
CA ALA A 173 16.86 -8.05 1.56
C ALA A 173 17.87 -8.70 0.58
N TYR A 174 17.92 -8.23 -0.66
CA TYR A 174 18.92 -8.69 -1.63
C TYR A 174 20.35 -8.30 -1.25
N LYS A 175 20.54 -7.13 -0.65
CA LYS A 175 21.85 -6.69 -0.17
C LYS A 175 22.33 -7.53 1.01
N GLU A 176 21.44 -7.80 1.96
CA GLU A 176 21.77 -8.57 3.16
C GLU A 176 21.90 -10.09 2.88
N ARG A 177 21.15 -10.59 1.91
CA ARG A 177 21.09 -12.03 1.56
C ARG A 177 21.04 -12.18 0.03
N GLY A 178 22.19 -12.11 -0.64
CA GLY A 178 22.28 -12.13 -2.12
C GLY A 178 21.70 -13.37 -2.81
N ASN A 179 21.49 -14.47 -2.09
CA ASN A 179 20.87 -15.70 -2.61
C ASN A 179 19.36 -15.80 -2.34
N ILE A 180 18.76 -14.82 -1.67
CA ILE A 180 17.31 -14.81 -1.42
C ILE A 180 16.54 -14.69 -2.73
N LYS A 181 15.43 -15.40 -2.85
CA LYS A 181 14.59 -15.40 -4.06
C LYS A 181 13.28 -14.71 -3.77
N LEU A 182 13.20 -13.40 -3.99
CA LEU A 182 11.98 -12.60 -3.77
C LEU A 182 11.14 -12.45 -5.03
N HIS A 183 11.72 -12.73 -6.22
CA HIS A 183 10.99 -12.71 -7.49
C HIS A 183 10.67 -14.12 -7.97
N HIS A 184 9.56 -14.25 -8.68
CA HIS A 184 9.26 -15.38 -9.52
C HIS A 184 10.30 -15.51 -10.64
N VAL A 185 10.35 -16.66 -11.33
CA VAL A 185 11.32 -16.92 -12.41
C VAL A 185 11.21 -15.94 -13.59
N ASP A 186 10.08 -15.27 -13.77
CA ASP A 186 9.88 -14.25 -14.78
C ASP A 186 10.57 -12.90 -14.49
N GLY A 187 11.14 -12.74 -13.30
CA GLY A 187 11.88 -11.54 -12.91
C GLY A 187 11.02 -10.32 -12.62
N THR A 188 9.69 -10.44 -12.67
CA THR A 188 8.75 -9.34 -12.45
C THR A 188 7.78 -9.59 -11.30
N HIS A 189 7.12 -10.74 -11.23
CA HIS A 189 6.18 -11.03 -10.16
C HIS A 189 6.90 -11.42 -8.86
N PRO A 190 6.27 -11.22 -7.69
CA PRO A 190 6.82 -11.69 -6.44
C PRO A 190 6.84 -13.22 -6.38
N SER A 191 7.85 -13.81 -5.76
CA SER A 191 7.79 -15.17 -5.23
C SER A 191 6.90 -15.22 -3.99
N GLN A 192 6.65 -16.41 -3.43
CA GLN A 192 5.94 -16.54 -2.16
C GLN A 192 6.64 -15.75 -1.03
N LEU A 193 7.97 -15.84 -0.96
CA LEU A 193 8.75 -15.09 0.03
C LEU A 193 8.70 -13.57 -0.24
N GLY A 194 8.68 -13.17 -1.51
CA GLY A 194 8.49 -11.77 -1.89
C GLY A 194 7.13 -11.24 -1.50
N THR A 195 6.05 -12.01 -1.72
CA THR A 195 4.71 -11.63 -1.26
C THR A 195 4.66 -11.49 0.26
N TYR A 196 5.28 -12.43 0.98
CA TYR A 196 5.37 -12.37 2.44
C TYR A 196 6.15 -11.14 2.94
N LEU A 197 7.31 -10.84 2.32
CA LEU A 197 8.07 -9.62 2.65
C LEU A 197 7.24 -8.36 2.40
N GLY A 198 6.50 -8.34 1.28
CA GLY A 198 5.59 -7.22 0.98
C GLY A 198 4.51 -7.05 2.03
N ALA A 199 3.92 -8.15 2.51
CA ALA A 199 2.95 -8.13 3.59
C ALA A 199 3.55 -7.67 4.93
N ALA A 200 4.75 -8.15 5.27
CA ALA A 200 5.44 -7.77 6.49
C ALA A 200 5.94 -6.30 6.49
N THR A 201 5.91 -5.63 5.33
CA THR A 201 6.27 -4.21 5.20
C THR A 201 5.06 -3.30 5.42
N VAL A 202 3.82 -3.84 5.28
CA VAL A 202 2.56 -3.12 5.53
C VAL A 202 2.35 -2.89 7.02
#